data_9f8fc38c1d9db3c7b1f06b5cc63c9d38
#
_entry.id   9f8fc38c1d9db3c7b1f06b5cc63c9d38
#
_cell.length_a   1.000
_cell.length_b   1.000
_cell.length_c   1.000
_cell.angle_alpha   90.00
_cell.angle_beta   90.00
_cell.angle_gamma   90.00
#
_symmetry.space_group_name_H-M   'P 1'
#
loop_
_entity.id
_entity.type
_entity.pdbx_description
1 polymer ?
#
loop_
_entity_poly.entity_id
_entity_poly.type
_entity_poly.pdbx_seq_one_letter_code
_entity_poly.pdbx_strand_id
1 'polypeptide(L)' 'QIVRTLAQKNKIEMPEEDLLLEANKWELSHGGLSGRTAQQFIDYLMGQN' A
#
# COMPACT_ATOMS: atom_id res chain seq x y z
N GLN A 1 -7.96 -7.50 3.09
CA GLN A 1 -6.68 -7.44 2.40
C GLN A 1 -5.63 -6.77 3.25
N ILE A 2 -4.40 -7.21 3.07
CA ILE A 2 -3.30 -6.76 3.90
C ILE A 2 -3.00 -5.26 3.71
N VAL A 3 -3.04 -4.78 2.48
CA VAL A 3 -2.77 -3.37 2.18
C VAL A 3 -3.82 -2.47 2.81
N ARG A 4 -5.09 -2.85 2.68
CA ARG A 4 -6.16 -2.06 3.26
C ARG A 4 -6.02 -1.99 4.78
N THR A 5 -5.71 -3.12 5.41
CA THR A 5 -5.55 -3.19 6.85
C THR A 5 -4.39 -2.32 7.31
N LEU A 6 -3.26 -2.38 6.61
CA LEU A 6 -2.10 -1.57 6.94
C LEU A 6 -2.37 -0.09 6.73
N ALA A 7 -3.07 0.26 5.66
CA ALA A 7 -3.42 1.65 5.39
C ALA A 7 -4.29 2.22 6.49
N GLN A 8 -5.27 1.47 6.94
CA GLN A 8 -6.13 1.91 8.04
C GLN A 8 -5.35 2.06 9.33
N LYS A 9 -4.46 1.12 9.60
CA LYS A 9 -3.64 1.12 10.80
C LYS A 9 -2.72 2.34 10.85
N ASN A 10 -2.24 2.78 9.70
CA ASN A 10 -1.32 3.91 9.59
C ASN A 10 -2.03 5.21 9.23
N LYS A 11 -3.35 5.21 9.23
CA LYS A 11 -4.19 6.39 8.98
C LYS A 11 -3.89 7.07 7.65
N ILE A 12 -3.74 6.26 6.62
CA ILE A 12 -3.51 6.79 5.28
C ILE A 12 -4.82 7.28 4.70
N GLU A 13 -4.86 8.56 4.34
CA GLU A 13 -6.07 9.20 3.83
C GLU A 13 -6.09 9.19 2.31
N MET A 14 -6.36 8.01 1.76
CA MET A 14 -6.52 7.85 0.31
C MET A 14 -7.85 7.18 0.03
N PRO A 15 -8.53 7.56 -1.07
CA PRO A 15 -9.69 6.80 -1.51
C PRO A 15 -9.27 5.35 -1.76
N GLU A 16 -10.15 4.41 -1.43
CA GLU A 16 -9.84 2.99 -1.56
C GLU A 16 -9.46 2.64 -3.00
N GLU A 17 -10.14 3.22 -3.98
CA GLU A 17 -9.83 2.99 -5.39
C GLU A 17 -8.39 3.33 -5.71
N ASP A 18 -7.94 4.51 -5.25
CA ASP A 18 -6.59 4.98 -5.52
C ASP A 18 -5.58 4.10 -4.80
N LEU A 19 -5.90 3.73 -3.56
CA LEU A 19 -5.03 2.86 -2.78
C LEU A 19 -4.82 1.52 -3.48
N LEU A 20 -5.89 0.92 -3.95
CA LEU A 20 -5.81 -0.38 -4.62
C LEU A 20 -5.08 -0.27 -5.95
N LEU A 21 -5.27 0.83 -6.68
CA LEU A 21 -4.58 1.05 -7.93
C LEU A 21 -3.08 1.16 -7.73
N GLU A 22 -2.65 1.95 -6.76
CA GLU A 22 -1.23 2.11 -6.44
C GLU A 22 -0.64 0.80 -5.93
N ALA A 23 -1.39 0.06 -5.12
CA ALA A 23 -0.96 -1.23 -4.63
C ALA A 23 -0.73 -2.22 -5.76
N ASN A 24 -1.61 -2.20 -6.76
CA ASN A 24 -1.48 -3.06 -7.92
C ASN A 24 -0.21 -2.75 -8.71
N LYS A 25 0.09 -1.47 -8.89
CA LYS A 25 1.32 -1.05 -9.57
C LYS A 25 2.54 -1.53 -8.79
N TRP A 26 2.49 -1.40 -7.47
CA TRP A 26 3.58 -1.83 -6.60
C TRP A 26 3.79 -3.33 -6.71
N GLU A 27 2.70 -4.07 -6.72
CA GLU A 27 2.74 -5.53 -6.85
C GLU A 27 3.42 -5.95 -8.14
N LEU A 28 3.07 -5.30 -9.24
CA LEU A 28 3.67 -5.62 -10.54
C LEU A 28 5.16 -5.29 -10.56
N SER A 29 5.57 -4.21 -9.91
CA SER A 29 6.96 -3.82 -9.84
C SER A 29 7.80 -4.75 -8.98
N HIS A 30 7.20 -5.34 -7.95
CA HIS A 30 7.93 -6.10 -6.96
C HIS A 30 7.65 -7.60 -6.98
N GLY A 31 6.87 -8.04 -7.96
CA GLY A 31 6.61 -9.46 -8.14
C GLY A 31 5.63 -10.05 -7.14
N GLY A 32 4.81 -9.24 -6.52
CA GLY A 32 3.78 -9.69 -5.60
C GLY A 32 3.71 -8.85 -4.33
N LEU A 33 2.66 -9.04 -3.56
CA LEU A 33 2.47 -8.35 -2.29
C LEU A 33 2.47 -9.37 -1.15
N SER A 34 3.62 -9.51 -0.51
CA SER A 34 3.72 -10.22 0.76
C SER A 34 3.58 -9.21 1.89
N GLY A 35 3.61 -9.68 3.12
CA GLY A 35 3.56 -8.78 4.27
C GLY A 35 4.66 -7.73 4.25
N ARG A 36 5.87 -8.15 3.88
CA ARG A 36 7.02 -7.25 3.79
C ARG A 36 6.83 -6.20 2.69
N THR A 37 6.42 -6.65 1.51
CA THR A 37 6.25 -5.75 0.36
C THR A 37 5.11 -4.78 0.63
N ALA A 38 4.04 -5.25 1.24
CA ALA A 38 2.92 -4.39 1.60
C ALA A 38 3.37 -3.31 2.60
N GLN A 39 4.20 -3.67 3.57
CA GLN A 39 4.70 -2.70 4.54
C GLN A 39 5.59 -1.67 3.84
N GLN A 40 6.42 -2.09 2.89
CA GLN A 40 7.24 -1.18 2.12
C GLN A 40 6.38 -0.19 1.33
N PHE A 41 5.29 -0.67 0.75
CA PHE A 41 4.36 0.17 0.03
C PHE A 41 3.74 1.22 0.96
N ILE A 42 3.32 0.82 2.13
CA ILE A 42 2.74 1.74 3.11
C ILE A 42 3.78 2.78 3.53
N ASP A 43 5.01 2.36 3.78
CA ASP A 43 6.10 3.28 4.14
C ASP A 43 6.34 4.31 3.03
N TYR A 44 6.28 3.86 1.79
CA TYR A 44 6.42 4.74 0.64
C TYR A 44 5.32 5.81 0.63
N LEU A 45 4.08 5.39 0.85
CA LEU A 45 2.97 6.34 0.88
C LEU A 45 3.12 7.35 2.02
N MET A 46 3.54 6.89 3.17
CA MET A 46 3.74 7.77 4.33
C MET A 46 4.85 8.77 4.08
N GLY A 47 5.86 8.36 3.34
CA GLY A 47 6.99 9.23 3.04
C GLY A 47 6.68 10.34 2.04
N GLN A 48 5.53 10.28 1.38
CA GLN A 48 5.14 11.30 0.40
C GLN A 48 4.46 12.51 1.01
N ASN A 49 4.14 12.48 2.27
CA ASN A 49 3.45 13.59 2.93
C ASN A 49 4.40 14.64 3.44
#